data_f669af6d8ff3ea1e2e305a62dde854a8
#
_entry.id   f669af6d8ff3ea1e2e305a62dde854a8
#
_cell.length_a   1.000
_cell.length_b   1.000
_cell.length_c   1.000
_cell.angle_alpha   90.00
_cell.angle_beta   90.00
_cell.angle_gamma   90.00
#
_symmetry.space_group_name_H-M   'P 1'
#
loop_
_entity.id
_entity.type
_entity.pdbx_description
1 polymer ?
#
loop_
_entity_poly.entity_id
_entity_poly.type
_entity_poly.pdbx_seq_one_letter_code
_entity_poly.pdbx_strand_id
1 'polypeptide(L)'
;MKIEGKEYRTIWFDEKSQTVKIIDQTKLPHQFIIKDLKTVKDAINAIKVMEVRGAPLIGGTAVYGIVLAIMEKNDPNFIKKSSEELIQSRPTAINLRWKSVV
;
A
#
# COMPACT_ATOMS: atom_id res chain seq x y z
N MET A 1 -8.89 1.38 -13.16
CA MET A 1 -10.02 2.18 -12.64
C MET A 1 -10.20 3.45 -13.45
N LYS A 2 -11.40 3.74 -13.88
CA LYS A 2 -11.70 4.95 -14.66
C LYS A 2 -12.53 5.91 -13.83
N ILE A 3 -12.10 7.17 -13.78
CA ILE A 3 -12.81 8.22 -13.07
C ILE A 3 -12.81 9.46 -13.94
N GLU A 4 -14.00 9.99 -14.21
CA GLU A 4 -14.20 11.14 -15.09
C GLU A 4 -13.54 10.98 -16.46
N GLY A 5 -13.60 9.77 -17.01
CA GLY A 5 -13.01 9.46 -18.31
C GLY A 5 -11.51 9.22 -18.32
N LYS A 6 -10.84 9.33 -17.18
CA LYS A 6 -9.40 9.05 -17.06
C LYS A 6 -9.17 7.71 -16.37
N GLU A 7 -8.14 7.02 -16.80
CA GLU A 7 -7.71 5.82 -16.12
C GLU A 7 -6.73 6.16 -15.01
N TYR A 8 -6.98 5.60 -13.82
CA TYR A 8 -6.10 5.72 -12.67
C TYR A 8 -5.65 4.35 -12.23
N ARG A 9 -4.42 4.25 -11.80
CA ARG A 9 -3.97 3.09 -11.04
C ARG A 9 -4.52 3.21 -9.64
N THR A 10 -4.75 2.08 -8.97
CA THR A 10 -5.23 2.09 -7.59
C THR A 10 -4.10 2.36 -6.60
N ILE A 11 -2.85 2.18 -7.03
CA ILE A 11 -1.65 2.48 -6.26
C ILE A 11 -0.51 2.85 -7.22
N TRP A 12 0.27 3.86 -6.89
CA TRP A 12 1.45 4.24 -7.66
C TRP A 12 2.44 5.03 -6.80
N PHE A 13 3.70 5.07 -7.23
CA PHE A 13 4.73 5.86 -6.57
C PHE A 13 4.87 7.22 -7.28
N ASP A 14 4.79 8.29 -6.49
CA ASP A 14 4.98 9.66 -7.01
C ASP A 14 6.42 10.08 -6.72
N GLU A 15 7.23 10.18 -7.76
CA GLU A 15 8.64 10.54 -7.63
C GLU A 15 8.84 11.98 -7.12
N LYS A 16 7.93 12.88 -7.45
CA LYS A 16 8.06 14.30 -7.06
C LYS A 16 7.94 14.47 -5.56
N SER A 17 6.95 13.82 -4.95
CA SER A 17 6.72 13.93 -3.50
C SER A 17 7.41 12.83 -2.72
N GLN A 18 7.98 11.82 -3.40
CA GLN A 18 8.60 10.66 -2.78
C GLN A 18 7.61 9.92 -1.88
N THR A 19 6.35 9.84 -2.32
CA THR A 19 5.29 9.16 -1.58
C THR A 19 4.61 8.13 -2.46
N VAL A 20 3.97 7.15 -1.82
CA VAL A 20 3.09 6.20 -2.48
C VAL A 20 1.68 6.77 -2.40
N LYS A 21 0.99 6.85 -3.53
CA LYS A 21 -0.38 7.34 -3.58
C LYS A 21 -1.35 6.20 -3.80
N ILE A 22 -2.45 6.22 -3.07
CA ILE A 22 -3.53 5.25 -3.22
C ILE A 22 -4.86 5.98 -3.41
N ILE A 23 -5.83 5.27 -4.00
CA ILE A 23 -7.21 5.72 -4.01
C ILE A 23 -7.88 5.11 -2.79
N ASP A 24 -8.42 5.95 -1.92
CA ASP A 24 -9.07 5.49 -0.68
C ASP A 24 -10.39 4.78 -1.03
N GLN A 25 -10.37 3.45 -0.94
CA GLN A 25 -11.51 2.61 -1.30
C GLN A 25 -12.70 2.80 -0.34
N THR A 26 -12.44 3.28 0.88
CA THR A 26 -13.52 3.47 1.87
C THR A 26 -14.46 4.63 1.50
N LYS A 27 -14.01 5.53 0.63
CA LYS A 27 -14.78 6.69 0.21
C LYS A 27 -15.56 6.48 -1.09
N LEU A 28 -15.20 5.46 -1.85
CA LEU A 28 -15.89 5.15 -3.10
C LEU A 28 -17.27 4.53 -2.82
N PRO A 29 -18.27 4.75 -3.67
CA PRO A 29 -18.23 5.55 -4.89
C PRO A 29 -18.57 7.04 -4.69
N HIS A 30 -18.86 7.47 -3.48
CA HIS A 30 -19.37 8.81 -3.19
C HIS A 30 -18.31 9.90 -3.31
N GLN A 31 -17.07 9.57 -2.94
CA GLN A 31 -15.96 10.50 -3.00
C GLN A 31 -14.75 9.82 -3.63
N PHE A 32 -13.98 10.60 -4.39
CA PHE A 32 -12.72 10.15 -4.97
C PHE A 32 -11.60 10.90 -4.25
N ILE A 33 -10.89 10.19 -3.38
CA ILE A 33 -9.82 10.78 -2.59
C ILE A 33 -8.53 10.02 -2.85
N ILE A 34 -7.48 10.77 -3.21
CA ILE A 34 -6.13 10.25 -3.34
C ILE A 34 -5.41 10.53 -2.02
N LYS A 35 -4.87 9.49 -1.42
CA LYS A 35 -4.18 9.57 -0.14
C LYS A 35 -2.70 9.30 -0.33
N ASP A 36 -1.87 10.09 0.35
CA ASP A 36 -0.42 9.92 0.32
C ASP A 36 0.04 9.01 1.47
N LEU A 37 0.81 7.99 1.13
CA LEU A 37 1.47 7.14 2.12
C LEU A 37 2.94 7.56 2.16
N LYS A 38 3.36 8.17 3.25
CA LYS A 38 4.70 8.72 3.38
C LYS A 38 5.65 7.78 4.13
N THR A 39 5.09 6.97 5.03
CA THR A 39 5.87 6.07 5.87
C THR A 39 5.29 4.66 5.79
N VAL A 40 6.09 3.68 6.26
CA VAL A 40 5.61 2.30 6.35
C VAL A 40 4.39 2.20 7.26
N LYS A 41 4.31 3.00 8.31
CA LYS A 41 3.14 3.03 9.20
C LYS A 41 1.87 3.45 8.47
N ASP A 42 1.98 4.41 7.55
CA ASP A 42 0.85 4.82 6.72
C ASP A 42 0.35 3.66 5.87
N ALA A 43 1.27 2.88 5.29
CA ALA A 43 0.91 1.70 4.49
C ALA A 43 0.22 0.65 5.36
N ILE A 44 0.75 0.38 6.55
CA ILE A 44 0.15 -0.58 7.49
C ILE A 44 -1.27 -0.15 7.85
N ASN A 45 -1.46 1.12 8.17
CA ASN A 45 -2.77 1.66 8.51
C ASN A 45 -3.76 1.53 7.35
N ALA A 46 -3.32 1.87 6.13
CA ALA A 46 -4.17 1.77 4.94
C ALA A 46 -4.68 0.34 4.74
N ILE A 47 -3.84 -0.65 5.00
CA ILE A 47 -4.23 -2.06 4.91
C ILE A 47 -5.21 -2.42 6.03
N LYS A 48 -4.92 -2.01 7.26
CA LYS A 48 -5.75 -2.34 8.43
C LYS A 48 -7.15 -1.75 8.35
N VAL A 49 -7.28 -0.51 7.93
CA VAL A 49 -8.58 0.17 7.86
C VAL A 49 -9.26 0.00 6.51
N MET A 50 -8.71 -0.85 5.67
CA MET A 50 -9.30 -1.22 4.37
C MET A 50 -9.41 -0.06 3.38
N GLU A 51 -8.51 0.91 3.46
CA GLU A 51 -8.39 1.94 2.42
C GLU A 51 -7.97 1.31 1.09
N VAL A 52 -7.31 0.15 1.16
CA VAL A 52 -7.03 -0.71 0.01
C VAL A 52 -7.72 -2.05 0.24
N ARG A 53 -8.33 -2.62 -0.81
CA ARG A 53 -9.05 -3.88 -0.74
C ARG A 53 -8.68 -4.79 -1.91
N GLY A 54 -8.85 -6.11 -1.69
CA GLY A 54 -8.50 -7.12 -2.67
C GLY A 54 -7.05 -7.58 -2.51
N ALA A 55 -6.83 -8.89 -2.57
CA ALA A 55 -5.50 -9.46 -2.33
C ALA A 55 -4.40 -8.87 -3.22
N PRO A 56 -4.62 -8.64 -4.54
CA PRO A 56 -3.59 -8.03 -5.37
C PRO A 56 -3.19 -6.63 -4.89
N LEU A 57 -4.15 -5.78 -4.53
CA LEU A 57 -3.86 -4.42 -4.08
C LEU A 57 -3.23 -4.41 -2.69
N ILE A 58 -3.72 -5.27 -1.80
CA ILE A 58 -3.14 -5.40 -0.45
C ILE A 58 -1.69 -5.86 -0.54
N GLY A 59 -1.41 -6.90 -1.36
CA GLY A 59 -0.05 -7.38 -1.57
C GLY A 59 0.86 -6.33 -2.19
N GLY A 60 0.36 -5.58 -3.17
CA GLY A 60 1.10 -4.48 -3.78
C GLY A 60 1.38 -3.35 -2.80
N THR A 61 0.41 -3.01 -1.95
CA THR A 61 0.59 -1.98 -0.92
C THR A 61 1.65 -2.40 0.08
N ALA A 62 1.69 -3.70 0.44
CA ALA A 62 2.72 -4.21 1.34
C ALA A 62 4.12 -4.07 0.72
N VAL A 63 4.28 -4.36 -0.59
CA VAL A 63 5.57 -4.18 -1.28
C VAL A 63 5.98 -2.71 -1.26
N TYR A 64 5.07 -1.80 -1.61
CA TYR A 64 5.36 -0.36 -1.54
C TYR A 64 5.68 0.09 -0.11
N GLY A 65 5.03 -0.52 0.89
CA GLY A 65 5.34 -0.27 2.29
C GLY A 65 6.78 -0.62 2.64
N ILE A 66 7.30 -1.71 2.09
CA ILE A 66 8.71 -2.09 2.28
C ILE A 66 9.62 -1.05 1.62
N VAL A 67 9.28 -0.55 0.44
CA VAL A 67 10.03 0.51 -0.22
C VAL A 67 10.05 1.77 0.65
N LEU A 68 8.91 2.15 1.21
CA LEU A 68 8.84 3.29 2.12
C LEU A 68 9.71 3.09 3.37
N ALA A 69 9.74 1.87 3.90
CA ALA A 69 10.59 1.54 5.05
C ALA A 69 12.07 1.73 4.72
N ILE A 70 12.49 1.29 3.54
CA ILE A 70 13.88 1.46 3.08
C ILE A 70 14.24 2.93 2.94
N MET A 71 13.32 3.72 2.36
CA MET A 71 13.52 5.16 2.19
C MET A 71 13.54 5.91 3.52
N GLU A 72 12.74 5.44 4.48
CA GLU A 72 12.64 6.04 5.80
C GLU A 72 13.90 5.78 6.63
N LYS A 73 14.39 4.56 6.61
CA LYS A 73 15.58 4.17 7.35
C LYS A 73 16.18 2.91 6.71
N ASN A 74 17.35 3.07 6.11
CA ASN A 74 18.05 1.95 5.47
C ASN A 74 18.79 1.11 6.52
N ASP A 75 18.03 0.46 7.38
CA ASP A 75 18.52 -0.40 8.47
C ASP A 75 17.87 -1.77 8.34
N PRO A 76 18.65 -2.86 8.20
CA PRO A 76 18.08 -4.19 8.05
C PRO A 76 17.11 -4.59 9.17
N ASN A 77 17.38 -4.19 10.40
CA ASN A 77 16.50 -4.49 11.53
C ASN A 77 15.16 -3.77 11.42
N PHE A 78 15.18 -2.50 11.03
CA PHE A 78 13.97 -1.72 10.82
C PHE A 78 13.15 -2.27 9.66
N ILE A 79 13.81 -2.62 8.55
CA ILE A 79 13.16 -3.16 7.36
C ILE A 79 12.50 -4.50 7.69
N LYS A 80 13.20 -5.38 8.42
CA LYS A 80 12.67 -6.68 8.82
C LYS A 80 11.44 -6.53 9.71
N LYS A 81 11.51 -5.66 10.72
CA LYS A 81 10.39 -5.40 11.62
C LYS A 81 9.19 -4.82 10.88
N SER A 82 9.45 -3.87 9.99
CA SER A 82 8.39 -3.26 9.18
C SER A 82 7.71 -4.27 8.26
N SER A 83 8.52 -5.16 7.65
CA SER A 83 7.99 -6.23 6.79
C SER A 83 7.09 -7.17 7.58
N GLU A 84 7.49 -7.55 8.80
CA GLU A 84 6.68 -8.39 9.66
C GLU A 84 5.36 -7.73 10.04
N GLU A 85 5.38 -6.45 10.37
CA GLU A 85 4.17 -5.69 10.69
C GLU A 85 3.23 -5.59 9.48
N LEU A 86 3.77 -5.38 8.28
CA LEU A 86 2.98 -5.36 7.06
C LEU A 86 2.29 -6.69 6.83
N ILE A 87 3.01 -7.79 6.96
CA ILE A 87 2.45 -9.13 6.78
C ILE A 87 1.36 -9.39 7.81
N GLN A 88 1.57 -9.00 9.07
CA GLN A 88 0.61 -9.22 10.15
C GLN A 88 -0.66 -8.36 10.01
N SER A 89 -0.62 -7.29 9.22
CA SER A 89 -1.80 -6.45 9.01
C SER A 89 -2.93 -7.20 8.29
N ARG A 90 -2.60 -8.06 7.32
CA ARG A 90 -3.53 -8.93 6.59
C ARG A 90 -2.81 -10.18 6.10
N PRO A 91 -2.43 -11.09 7.00
CA PRO A 91 -1.52 -12.20 6.63
C PRO A 91 -2.04 -13.09 5.50
N THR A 92 -3.32 -13.45 5.53
CA THR A 92 -3.89 -14.33 4.51
C THR A 92 -3.85 -13.70 3.12
N ALA A 93 -4.30 -12.45 3.00
CA ALA A 93 -4.35 -11.76 1.73
C ALA A 93 -2.95 -11.53 1.15
N ILE A 94 -2.00 -11.12 1.98
CA ILE A 94 -0.63 -10.85 1.54
C ILE A 94 0.06 -12.14 1.14
N ASN A 95 -0.04 -13.18 1.95
CA ASN A 95 0.58 -14.47 1.66
C ASN A 95 0.01 -15.12 0.40
N LEU A 96 -1.30 -15.05 0.20
CA LEU A 96 -1.92 -15.56 -1.02
C LEU A 96 -1.37 -14.88 -2.26
N ARG A 97 -1.27 -13.54 -2.23
CA ARG A 97 -0.76 -12.78 -3.37
C ARG A 97 0.70 -13.11 -3.64
N TRP A 98 1.53 -13.13 -2.59
CA TRP A 98 2.96 -13.38 -2.75
C TRP A 98 3.24 -14.82 -3.21
N LYS A 99 2.49 -15.79 -2.72
CA LYS A 99 2.62 -17.18 -3.19
C LYS A 99 2.27 -17.34 -4.66
N SER A 100 1.30 -16.60 -5.16
CA SER A 100 0.91 -16.71 -6.57
C SER A 100 1.89 -16.04 -7.52
N VAL A 101 2.82 -15.24 -7.01
CA VAL A 101 3.82 -14.53 -7.80
C VAL A 101 5.16 -15.29 -7.82
N VAL A 102 5.38 -16.15 -6.84
CA VAL A 102 6.66 -16.87 -6.69
C VAL A 102 6.65 -18.21 -7.42
#